data_d9a6b0d120d837637c263bee3fd16e4d
#
_entry.id   d9a6b0d120d837637c263bee3fd16e4d
#
_cell.length_a   1.000
_cell.length_b   1.000
_cell.length_c   1.000
_cell.angle_alpha   90.00
_cell.angle_beta   90.00
_cell.angle_gamma   90.00
#
_symmetry.space_group_name_H-M   'P 1'
#
loop_
_entity.id
_entity.type
_entity.pdbx_description
1 polymer ?
#
loop_
_entity_poly.entity_id
_entity_poly.type
_entity_poly.pdbx_seq_one_letter_code
_entity_poly.pdbx_strand_id
1 'polypeptide(L)'
;PKFYKTFFKKINDLMKDDSICLTHTIASTKPPYPANPFISKHLFSGGKIPTASQLTAAIEQMDLVISGWESLIYHYNLTLDQWRKRFLENAGKAKKKYGNEFVRLWDFYLSSCSAAFKWADLLVYQIEIVKKFPSAPSRTRDYIYQ
;
A
#
# COMPACT_ATOMS: atom_id res chain seq x y z
N PRO A 1 10.16 12.02 0.04
CA PRO A 1 9.21 13.13 0.08
C PRO A 1 8.89 13.55 1.51
N LYS A 2 8.61 14.85 1.72
CA LYS A 2 8.36 15.45 3.04
C LYS A 2 7.30 14.71 3.87
N PHE A 3 6.28 14.18 3.21
CA PHE A 3 5.17 13.48 3.87
C PHE A 3 5.56 12.15 4.54
N TYR A 4 6.50 11.39 3.99
CA TYR A 4 6.90 10.11 4.60
C TYR A 4 7.62 10.34 5.92
N LYS A 5 8.48 11.36 6.00
CA LYS A 5 9.14 11.74 7.26
C LYS A 5 8.13 12.14 8.34
N THR A 6 7.15 12.98 7.96
CA THR A 6 6.08 13.40 8.90
C THR A 6 5.26 12.20 9.38
N PHE A 7 4.97 11.27 8.48
CA PHE A 7 4.23 10.04 8.79
C PHE A 7 5.00 9.16 9.78
N PHE A 8 6.26 8.82 9.49
CA PHE A 8 7.06 7.97 10.39
C PHE A 8 7.45 8.68 11.69
N LYS A 9 7.63 10.00 11.68
CA LYS A 9 7.76 10.77 12.92
C LYS A 9 6.53 10.58 13.80
N LYS A 10 5.32 10.69 13.24
CA LYS A 10 4.09 10.51 14.01
C LYS A 10 3.94 9.07 14.50
N ILE A 11 4.35 8.08 13.73
CA ILE A 11 4.41 6.67 14.20
C ILE A 11 5.34 6.58 15.41
N ASN A 12 6.55 7.10 15.34
CA ASN A 12 7.50 7.08 16.45
C ASN A 12 6.92 7.75 17.70
N ASP A 13 6.27 8.91 17.56
CA ASP A 13 5.66 9.64 18.67
C ASP A 13 4.52 8.83 19.35
N LEU A 14 3.80 7.99 18.60
CA LEU A 14 2.67 7.21 19.09
C LEU A 14 3.02 5.83 19.61
N MET A 15 4.11 5.24 19.13
CA MET A 15 4.55 3.91 19.54
C MET A 15 5.03 3.90 20.99
N LYS A 16 4.71 2.84 21.72
CA LYS A 16 5.39 2.50 22.98
C LYS A 16 6.75 1.86 22.67
N ASP A 17 7.64 1.85 23.66
CA ASP A 17 8.99 1.32 23.48
C ASP A 17 9.05 -0.18 23.16
N ASP A 18 8.06 -0.94 23.62
CA ASP A 18 7.90 -2.39 23.45
C ASP A 18 6.89 -2.78 22.36
N SER A 19 6.43 -1.82 21.55
CA SER A 19 5.41 -2.07 20.53
C SER A 19 6.01 -2.34 19.16
N ILE A 20 5.25 -3.06 18.34
CA ILE A 20 5.51 -3.29 16.92
C ILE A 20 4.48 -2.48 16.12
N CYS A 21 4.92 -1.76 15.11
CA CYS A 21 4.07 -1.13 14.11
C CYS A 21 4.15 -1.91 12.79
N LEU A 22 3.02 -2.35 12.28
CA LEU A 22 2.92 -2.91 10.94
C LEU A 22 2.46 -1.81 9.97
N THR A 23 3.32 -1.45 9.03
CA THR A 23 2.99 -0.54 7.93
C THR A 23 2.67 -1.36 6.69
N HIS A 24 1.45 -1.21 6.17
CA HIS A 24 0.99 -1.85 4.93
C HIS A 24 0.79 -0.76 3.87
N THR A 25 1.51 -0.84 2.75
CA THR A 25 1.46 0.19 1.71
C THR A 25 1.67 -0.36 0.31
N ILE A 26 0.95 0.22 -0.66
CA ILE A 26 1.30 0.05 -2.08
C ILE A 26 2.64 0.73 -2.33
N ALA A 27 3.49 0.09 -3.12
CA ALA A 27 4.79 0.61 -3.52
C ALA A 27 5.10 0.29 -4.99
N SER A 28 6.13 0.95 -5.52
CA SER A 28 6.65 0.72 -6.86
C SER A 28 8.06 0.14 -6.80
N THR A 29 8.35 -0.80 -7.71
CA THR A 29 9.71 -1.34 -7.92
C THR A 29 10.57 -0.45 -8.82
N LYS A 30 9.96 0.52 -9.49
CA LYS A 30 10.67 1.49 -10.35
C LYS A 30 10.99 2.79 -9.60
N PRO A 31 11.94 3.57 -10.11
CA PRO A 31 12.19 4.93 -9.62
C PRO A 31 10.88 5.76 -9.59
N PRO A 32 10.78 6.75 -8.70
CA PRO A 32 9.59 7.59 -8.63
C PRO A 32 9.26 8.23 -9.99
N TYR A 33 8.04 8.05 -10.44
CA TYR A 33 7.51 8.65 -11.66
C TYR A 33 6.16 9.33 -11.38
N PRO A 34 5.69 10.25 -12.24
CA PRO A 34 4.39 10.87 -12.10
C PRO A 34 3.28 9.83 -12.09
N ALA A 35 2.28 10.01 -11.23
CA ALA A 35 1.11 9.15 -11.22
C ALA A 35 0.39 9.21 -12.59
N ASN A 36 -0.21 8.09 -12.98
CA ASN A 36 -1.00 8.03 -14.22
C ASN A 36 -2.02 9.18 -14.26
N PRO A 37 -2.07 9.99 -15.35
CA PRO A 37 -2.96 11.14 -15.43
C PRO A 37 -4.44 10.83 -15.19
N PHE A 38 -4.90 9.67 -15.65
CA PHE A 38 -6.28 9.23 -15.42
C PHE A 38 -6.55 8.99 -13.92
N ILE A 39 -5.65 8.26 -13.24
CA ILE A 39 -5.74 7.98 -11.80
C ILE A 39 -5.68 9.29 -10.99
N SER A 40 -4.74 10.17 -11.33
CA SER A 40 -4.59 11.47 -10.66
C SER A 40 -5.80 12.38 -10.85
N LYS A 41 -6.42 12.37 -12.03
CA LYS A 41 -7.56 13.23 -12.34
C LYS A 41 -8.86 12.75 -11.70
N HIS A 42 -9.12 11.45 -11.70
CA HIS A 42 -10.45 10.91 -11.40
C HIS A 42 -10.56 10.23 -10.03
N LEU A 43 -9.44 9.83 -9.41
CA LEU A 43 -9.47 8.95 -8.22
C LEU A 43 -8.57 9.44 -7.08
N PHE A 44 -7.28 9.63 -7.32
CA PHE A 44 -6.30 9.95 -6.29
C PHE A 44 -5.49 11.19 -6.66
N SER A 45 -6.10 12.36 -6.53
CA SER A 45 -5.44 13.64 -6.80
C SER A 45 -4.21 13.81 -5.92
N GLY A 46 -3.04 14.01 -6.55
CA GLY A 46 -1.77 14.22 -5.85
C GLY A 46 -1.17 12.97 -5.20
N GLY A 47 -1.75 11.79 -5.39
CA GLY A 47 -1.22 10.53 -4.88
C GLY A 47 0.17 10.23 -5.42
N LYS A 48 1.09 9.80 -4.55
CA LYS A 48 2.44 9.34 -4.91
C LYS A 48 2.68 7.98 -4.32
N ILE A 49 3.11 7.04 -5.17
CA ILE A 49 3.44 5.69 -4.76
C ILE A 49 4.91 5.68 -4.33
N PRO A 50 5.24 5.24 -3.09
CA PRO A 50 6.61 5.19 -2.62
C PRO A 50 7.40 4.06 -3.28
N THR A 51 8.72 4.18 -3.24
CA THR A 51 9.66 3.08 -3.49
C THR A 51 10.21 2.54 -2.17
N ALA A 52 10.80 1.33 -2.19
CA ALA A 52 11.46 0.77 -1.01
C ALA A 52 12.50 1.73 -0.43
N SER A 53 13.37 2.31 -1.27
CA SER A 53 14.41 3.27 -0.84
C SER A 53 13.84 4.52 -0.17
N GLN A 54 12.67 5.00 -0.60
CA GLN A 54 12.03 6.16 0.03
C GLN A 54 11.42 5.81 1.39
N LEU A 55 10.90 4.59 1.54
CA LEU A 55 10.35 4.11 2.81
C LEU A 55 11.47 3.85 3.81
N THR A 56 12.51 3.10 3.44
CA THR A 56 13.64 2.80 4.32
C THR A 56 14.34 4.07 4.79
N ALA A 57 14.67 4.97 3.88
CA ALA A 57 15.30 6.26 4.24
C ALA A 57 14.42 7.10 5.18
N ALA A 58 13.11 7.05 5.05
CA ALA A 58 12.21 7.80 5.93
C ALA A 58 12.07 7.15 7.33
N ILE A 59 12.12 5.82 7.41
CA ILE A 59 12.08 5.06 8.66
C ILE A 59 13.38 5.28 9.44
N GLU A 60 14.55 5.10 8.81
CA GLU A 60 15.86 5.26 9.41
C GLU A 60 16.09 6.67 9.96
N GLN A 61 15.64 7.71 9.23
CA GLN A 61 15.75 9.11 9.67
C GLN A 61 14.91 9.44 10.91
N MET A 62 14.03 8.54 11.33
CA MET A 62 13.20 8.70 12.54
C MET A 62 13.66 7.80 13.68
N ASP A 63 14.90 7.27 13.62
CA ASP A 63 15.47 6.35 14.60
C ASP A 63 14.58 5.10 14.85
N LEU A 64 13.89 4.65 13.79
CA LEU A 64 13.08 3.44 13.79
C LEU A 64 13.83 2.30 13.13
N VAL A 65 13.60 1.09 13.61
CA VAL A 65 14.27 -0.13 13.12
C VAL A 65 13.26 -0.99 12.36
N ILE A 66 13.61 -1.43 11.16
CA ILE A 66 12.83 -2.42 10.41
C ILE A 66 13.17 -3.80 10.96
N SER A 67 12.20 -4.45 11.61
CA SER A 67 12.33 -5.80 12.18
C SER A 67 11.86 -6.90 11.22
N GLY A 68 11.00 -6.57 10.25
CA GLY A 68 10.53 -7.49 9.24
C GLY A 68 10.09 -6.77 7.96
N TRP A 69 10.20 -7.45 6.82
CA TRP A 69 9.78 -6.93 5.53
C TRP A 69 9.23 -8.04 4.65
N GLU A 70 8.00 -7.88 4.19
CA GLU A 70 7.37 -8.80 3.25
C GLU A 70 6.90 -8.08 2.00
N SER A 71 7.11 -8.72 0.85
CA SER A 71 6.71 -8.24 -0.47
C SER A 71 5.57 -9.08 -1.02
N LEU A 72 4.37 -8.54 -1.05
CA LEU A 72 3.17 -9.18 -1.55
C LEU A 72 2.95 -8.81 -3.02
N ILE A 73 3.63 -9.51 -3.94
CA ILE A 73 3.67 -9.14 -5.36
C ILE A 73 2.34 -9.44 -6.04
N TYR A 74 1.84 -10.68 -5.95
CA TYR A 74 0.64 -11.12 -6.69
C TYR A 74 -0.65 -11.08 -5.88
N HIS A 75 -0.59 -10.86 -4.58
CA HIS A 75 -1.76 -10.96 -3.71
C HIS A 75 -2.81 -9.88 -4.02
N TYR A 76 -2.36 -8.67 -4.31
CA TYR A 76 -3.28 -7.55 -4.50
C TYR A 76 -4.00 -7.58 -5.85
N ASN A 77 -3.40 -8.16 -6.88
CA ASN A 77 -4.10 -8.42 -8.15
C ASN A 77 -5.29 -9.36 -7.92
N LEU A 78 -5.13 -10.45 -7.14
CA LEU A 78 -6.23 -11.36 -6.82
C LEU A 78 -7.36 -10.64 -6.05
N THR A 79 -7.00 -9.77 -5.13
CA THR A 79 -7.97 -8.92 -4.39
C THR A 79 -8.75 -8.03 -5.34
N LEU A 80 -8.07 -7.35 -6.27
CA LEU A 80 -8.69 -6.44 -7.23
C LEU A 80 -9.60 -7.19 -8.22
N ASP A 81 -9.22 -8.38 -8.66
CA ASP A 81 -10.04 -9.23 -9.51
C ASP A 81 -11.34 -9.64 -8.79
N GLN A 82 -11.26 -9.98 -7.51
CA GLN A 82 -12.44 -10.28 -6.69
C GLN A 82 -13.32 -9.04 -6.45
N TRP A 83 -12.71 -7.88 -6.23
CA TRP A 83 -13.46 -6.62 -6.12
C TRP A 83 -14.18 -6.28 -7.41
N ARG A 84 -13.51 -6.42 -8.55
CA ARG A 84 -14.09 -6.21 -9.88
C ARG A 84 -15.28 -7.13 -10.13
N LYS A 85 -15.12 -8.43 -9.86
CA LYS A 85 -16.21 -9.42 -9.98
C LYS A 85 -17.44 -9.00 -9.18
N ARG A 86 -17.28 -8.73 -7.88
CA ARG A 86 -18.38 -8.29 -6.99
C ARG A 86 -19.00 -6.97 -7.43
N PHE A 87 -18.17 -6.04 -7.93
CA PHE A 87 -18.68 -4.78 -8.47
C PHE A 87 -19.56 -4.98 -9.69
N LEU A 88 -19.16 -5.81 -10.65
CA LEU A 88 -19.92 -6.10 -11.86
C LEU A 88 -21.24 -6.81 -11.55
N GLU A 89 -21.28 -7.72 -10.61
CA GLU A 89 -22.49 -8.37 -10.11
C GLU A 89 -23.49 -7.34 -9.53
N ASN A 90 -23.02 -6.23 -9.01
CA ASN A 90 -23.81 -5.14 -8.44
C ASN A 90 -23.88 -3.88 -9.32
N ALA A 91 -23.41 -3.94 -10.56
CA ALA A 91 -23.33 -2.79 -11.46
C ALA A 91 -24.69 -2.11 -11.70
N GLY A 92 -25.79 -2.87 -11.71
CA GLY A 92 -27.15 -2.32 -11.82
C GLY A 92 -27.53 -1.38 -10.67
N LYS A 93 -27.12 -1.70 -9.45
CA LYS A 93 -27.33 -0.83 -8.28
C LYS A 93 -26.46 0.42 -8.36
N ALA A 94 -25.19 0.26 -8.74
CA ALA A 94 -24.26 1.38 -8.91
C ALA A 94 -24.75 2.32 -10.03
N LYS A 95 -25.23 1.78 -11.15
CA LYS A 95 -25.77 2.56 -12.26
C LYS A 95 -26.99 3.41 -11.84
N LYS A 96 -27.91 2.85 -11.06
CA LYS A 96 -29.08 3.59 -10.54
C LYS A 96 -28.69 4.75 -9.64
N LYS A 97 -27.60 4.61 -8.85
CA LYS A 97 -27.19 5.62 -7.86
C LYS A 97 -26.22 6.66 -8.44
N TYR A 98 -25.30 6.26 -9.31
CA TYR A 98 -24.17 7.08 -9.75
C TYR A 98 -24.10 7.29 -11.28
N GLY A 99 -24.98 6.66 -12.03
CA GLY A 99 -24.99 6.72 -13.49
C GLY A 99 -24.07 5.71 -14.19
N ASN A 100 -24.22 5.64 -15.50
CA ASN A 100 -23.48 4.67 -16.33
C ASN A 100 -21.99 5.02 -16.47
N GLU A 101 -21.66 6.30 -16.42
CA GLU A 101 -20.29 6.79 -16.52
C GLU A 101 -19.44 6.32 -15.33
N PHE A 102 -20.00 6.41 -14.12
CA PHE A 102 -19.35 5.88 -12.92
C PHE A 102 -19.08 4.37 -13.02
N VAL A 103 -20.01 3.59 -13.54
CA VAL A 103 -19.82 2.13 -13.69
C VAL A 103 -18.65 1.84 -14.61
N ARG A 104 -18.57 2.54 -15.76
CA ARG A 104 -17.45 2.40 -16.71
C ARG A 104 -16.12 2.84 -16.11
N LEU A 105 -16.11 3.97 -15.40
CA LEU A 105 -14.93 4.51 -14.73
C LEU A 105 -14.38 3.51 -13.70
N TRP A 106 -15.25 2.96 -12.88
CA TRP A 106 -14.86 2.07 -11.80
C TRP A 106 -14.39 0.69 -12.29
N ASP A 107 -15.05 0.14 -13.31
CA ASP A 107 -14.61 -1.09 -13.96
C ASP A 107 -13.23 -0.92 -14.61
N PHE A 108 -13.03 0.17 -15.32
CA PHE A 108 -11.72 0.50 -15.92
C PHE A 108 -10.63 0.69 -14.85
N TYR A 109 -10.94 1.37 -13.75
CA TYR A 109 -10.02 1.54 -12.63
C TYR A 109 -9.58 0.21 -12.04
N LEU A 110 -10.52 -0.66 -11.66
CA LEU A 110 -10.21 -1.95 -11.06
C LEU A 110 -9.40 -2.84 -12.01
N SER A 111 -9.75 -2.86 -13.29
CA SER A 111 -9.02 -3.61 -14.31
C SER A 111 -7.60 -3.09 -14.51
N SER A 112 -7.44 -1.77 -14.60
CA SER A 112 -6.13 -1.12 -14.78
C SER A 112 -5.22 -1.36 -13.57
N CYS A 113 -5.76 -1.27 -12.35
CA CYS A 113 -5.01 -1.56 -11.14
C CYS A 113 -4.60 -3.03 -11.06
N SER A 114 -5.52 -3.98 -11.34
CA SER A 114 -5.20 -5.41 -11.38
C SER A 114 -4.05 -5.68 -12.35
N ALA A 115 -4.11 -5.13 -13.56
CA ALA A 115 -3.04 -5.25 -14.54
C ALA A 115 -1.70 -4.66 -14.07
N ALA A 116 -1.74 -3.52 -13.37
CA ALA A 116 -0.53 -2.87 -12.83
C ALA A 116 0.17 -3.73 -11.76
N PHE A 117 -0.59 -4.38 -10.89
CA PHE A 117 -0.04 -5.32 -9.90
C PHE A 117 0.42 -6.65 -10.52
N LYS A 118 -0.19 -7.09 -11.61
CA LYS A 118 0.14 -8.37 -12.25
C LYS A 118 1.31 -8.28 -13.23
N TRP A 119 1.40 -7.21 -13.99
CA TRP A 119 2.28 -7.12 -15.16
C TRP A 119 3.23 -5.91 -15.17
N ALA A 120 3.02 -4.97 -14.24
CA ALA A 120 3.86 -3.77 -14.19
C ALA A 120 4.75 -3.76 -12.95
N ASP A 121 4.77 -2.65 -12.22
CA ASP A 121 5.76 -2.36 -11.20
C ASP A 121 5.16 -2.13 -9.80
N LEU A 122 3.86 -2.38 -9.64
CA LEU A 122 3.18 -2.22 -8.35
C LEU A 122 3.21 -3.50 -7.53
N LEU A 123 3.40 -3.33 -6.24
CA LEU A 123 3.30 -4.38 -5.24
C LEU A 123 2.83 -3.78 -3.90
N VAL A 124 2.62 -4.63 -2.91
CA VAL A 124 2.37 -4.19 -1.55
C VAL A 124 3.52 -4.61 -0.66
N TYR A 125 3.98 -3.70 0.19
CA TYR A 125 4.88 -4.01 1.29
C TYR A 125 4.13 -4.08 2.61
N GLN A 126 4.47 -5.08 3.41
CA GLN A 126 4.23 -5.12 4.85
C GLN A 126 5.56 -4.96 5.56
N ILE A 127 5.68 -3.92 6.37
CA ILE A 127 6.93 -3.54 7.04
C ILE A 127 6.66 -3.52 8.54
N GLU A 128 7.32 -4.41 9.28
CA GLU A 128 7.34 -4.40 10.72
C GLU A 128 8.40 -3.42 11.22
N ILE A 129 8.02 -2.54 12.11
CA ILE A 129 8.85 -1.46 12.62
C ILE A 129 8.82 -1.48 14.15
N VAL A 130 9.98 -1.34 14.76
CA VAL A 130 10.17 -1.23 16.21
C VAL A 130 11.02 -0.01 16.55
N LYS A 131 10.94 0.49 17.79
CA LYS A 131 11.78 1.61 18.26
C LYS A 131 13.20 1.16 18.63
N LYS A 132 13.34 -0.03 19.22
CA LYS A 132 14.60 -0.51 19.80
C LYS A 132 14.79 -2.00 19.51
N PHE A 133 16.02 -2.47 19.46
CA PHE A 133 16.33 -3.87 19.30
C PHE A 133 15.68 -4.81 20.34
N PRO A 134 15.60 -4.45 21.64
CA PRO A 134 14.92 -5.29 22.62
C PRO A 134 13.44 -5.52 22.35
N SER A 135 12.81 -4.64 21.55
CA SER A 135 11.40 -4.76 21.16
C SER A 135 11.20 -5.57 19.87
N ALA A 136 12.28 -6.08 19.28
CA ALA A 136 12.18 -6.91 18.09
C ALA A 136 11.39 -8.19 18.38
N PRO A 137 10.63 -8.72 17.40
CA PRO A 137 9.96 -10.01 17.51
C PRO A 137 10.94 -11.13 17.86
N SER A 138 10.41 -12.27 18.30
CA SER A 138 11.22 -13.44 18.65
C SER A 138 12.20 -13.82 17.52
N ARG A 139 13.27 -14.55 17.87
CA ARG A 139 14.34 -14.93 16.93
C ARG A 139 13.87 -15.76 15.74
N THR A 140 12.72 -16.43 15.86
CA THR A 140 12.09 -17.21 14.80
C THR A 140 10.84 -16.48 14.32
N ARG A 141 10.42 -16.74 13.09
CA ARG A 141 9.19 -16.16 12.50
C ARG A 141 7.93 -16.96 12.82
N ASP A 142 7.99 -17.91 13.75
CA ASP A 142 6.89 -18.82 14.09
C ASP A 142 5.65 -18.07 14.58
N TYR A 143 5.83 -16.89 15.20
CA TYR A 143 4.74 -16.04 15.64
C TYR A 143 3.85 -15.52 14.49
N ILE A 144 4.31 -15.57 13.24
CA ILE A 144 3.51 -15.16 12.05
C ILE A 144 2.51 -16.26 11.67
N TYR A 145 2.78 -17.52 12.05
CA TYR A 145 2.02 -18.70 11.63
C TYR A 145 1.17 -19.29 12.75
N GLN A 146 1.09 -18.63 13.89
CA GLN A 146 0.22 -18.97 15.02
C GLN A 146 -1.10 -18.19 14.91
#